data_da57382934ce91561b19800acdab70ce
#
_entry.id   da57382934ce91561b19800acdab70ce
#
_cell.length_a   1.000
_cell.length_b   1.000
_cell.length_c   1.000
_cell.angle_alpha   90.00
_cell.angle_beta   90.00
_cell.angle_gamma   90.00
#
_symmetry.space_group_name_H-M   'P 1'
#
loop_
_entity.id
_entity.type
_entity.pdbx_description
1 polymer ?
#
loop_
_entity_poly.entity_id
_entity_poly.type
_entity_poly.pdbx_seq_one_letter_code
_entity_poly.pdbx_strand_id
1 'polypeptide(L)'
;MRFRFGLGFFAESGGWNLVVSDLRAATRFAHEENPGLPMFLLGHSMGSYLARDYVIEGSRDLAGLVLSATGGDPGWVGKVGPVLALTEARLRGRRHVSPFLQKMINGPYNAAFKPTRTKSDWLSRDPDEVDKFVADPLAGFRLTNQAWVDFLDAR
;
A
#
# COMPACT_ATOMS: atom_id res chain seq x y z
N MET A 1 -10.24 -17.67 -4.39
CA MET A 1 -9.64 -17.38 -3.06
C MET A 1 -10.61 -16.50 -2.27
N ARG A 2 -11.23 -16.98 -1.19
CA ARG A 2 -12.12 -16.14 -0.38
C ARG A 2 -11.25 -15.30 0.54
N PHE A 3 -11.28 -13.98 0.40
CA PHE A 3 -10.70 -13.07 1.40
C PHE A 3 -11.41 -13.30 2.74
N ARG A 4 -10.75 -14.00 3.63
CA ARG A 4 -11.27 -14.35 4.99
C ARG A 4 -11.28 -13.15 5.93
N PHE A 5 -10.65 -12.03 5.53
CA PHE A 5 -10.49 -10.82 6.33
C PHE A 5 -11.00 -9.62 5.53
N GLY A 6 -11.54 -8.61 6.22
CA GLY A 6 -12.01 -7.39 5.58
C GLY A 6 -10.87 -6.65 4.85
N LEU A 7 -11.23 -5.85 3.84
CA LEU A 7 -10.29 -5.01 3.11
C LEU A 7 -9.48 -4.12 4.06
N GLY A 8 -8.20 -3.89 3.73
CA GLY A 8 -7.32 -3.00 4.49
C GLY A 8 -6.71 -3.61 5.76
N PHE A 9 -6.78 -4.92 5.93
CA PHE A 9 -6.13 -5.65 7.02
C PHE A 9 -5.27 -6.78 6.45
N PHE A 10 -3.98 -6.79 6.76
CA PHE A 10 -3.05 -7.80 6.26
C PHE A 10 -3.01 -9.03 7.18
N ALA A 11 -2.67 -8.82 8.46
CA ALA A 11 -2.62 -9.87 9.48
C ALA A 11 -2.66 -9.26 10.89
N GLU A 12 -2.78 -10.11 11.91
CA GLU A 12 -2.69 -9.69 13.32
C GLU A 12 -1.27 -9.24 13.71
N SER A 13 -0.24 -9.75 13.02
CA SER A 13 1.17 -9.39 13.18
C SER A 13 1.96 -9.78 11.95
N GLY A 14 3.03 -9.02 11.64
CA GLY A 14 3.93 -9.30 10.52
C GLY A 14 3.25 -9.26 9.15
N GLY A 15 2.17 -8.49 9.03
CA GLY A 15 1.34 -8.45 7.83
C GLY A 15 2.11 -7.99 6.60
N TRP A 16 3.07 -7.09 6.76
CA TRP A 16 3.92 -6.63 5.66
C TRP A 16 4.74 -7.78 5.05
N ASN A 17 5.44 -8.55 5.88
CA ASN A 17 6.25 -9.68 5.41
C ASN A 17 5.39 -10.77 4.75
N LEU A 18 4.15 -10.96 5.22
CA LEU A 18 3.22 -11.88 4.57
C LEU A 18 2.85 -11.40 3.16
N VAL A 19 2.59 -10.10 2.97
CA VAL A 19 2.29 -9.54 1.65
C VAL A 19 3.50 -9.64 0.72
N VAL A 20 4.73 -9.41 1.21
CA VAL A 20 5.97 -9.64 0.43
C VAL A 20 6.10 -11.12 0.05
N SER A 21 5.79 -12.03 0.97
CA SER A 21 5.79 -13.48 0.70
C SER A 21 4.74 -13.88 -0.35
N ASP A 22 3.55 -13.29 -0.30
CA ASP A 22 2.50 -13.49 -1.30
C ASP A 22 2.94 -12.97 -2.67
N LEU A 23 3.62 -11.83 -2.73
CA LEU A 23 4.20 -11.30 -3.95
C LEU A 23 5.25 -12.27 -4.54
N ARG A 24 6.10 -12.88 -3.69
CA ARG A 24 7.05 -13.93 -4.13
C ARG A 24 6.35 -15.17 -4.65
N ALA A 25 5.24 -15.57 -4.04
CA ALA A 25 4.45 -16.70 -4.54
C ALA A 25 3.82 -16.37 -5.91
N ALA A 26 3.31 -15.15 -6.07
CA ALA A 26 2.74 -14.69 -7.34
C ALA A 26 3.78 -14.62 -8.47
N THR A 27 4.98 -14.09 -8.19
CA THR A 27 6.07 -14.05 -9.18
C THR A 27 6.55 -15.45 -9.56
N ARG A 28 6.66 -16.36 -8.60
CA ARG A 28 6.98 -17.78 -8.88
C ARG A 28 5.95 -18.42 -9.80
N PHE A 29 4.68 -18.28 -9.46
CA PHE A 29 3.59 -18.77 -10.29
C PHE A 29 3.67 -18.20 -11.72
N ALA A 30 3.90 -16.90 -11.87
CA ALA A 30 4.02 -16.25 -13.17
C ALA A 30 5.21 -16.80 -13.99
N HIS A 31 6.34 -17.13 -13.35
CA HIS A 31 7.48 -17.78 -13.99
C HIS A 31 7.17 -19.21 -14.46
N GLU A 32 6.48 -19.97 -13.62
CA GLU A 32 6.07 -21.35 -13.94
C GLU A 32 5.11 -21.39 -15.14
N GLU A 33 4.18 -20.43 -15.21
CA GLU A 33 3.24 -20.32 -16.33
C GLU A 33 3.87 -19.73 -17.61
N ASN A 34 5.03 -19.06 -17.52
CA ASN A 34 5.69 -18.39 -18.64
C ASN A 34 7.21 -18.68 -18.65
N PRO A 35 7.62 -19.94 -18.86
CA PRO A 35 9.02 -20.33 -18.79
C PRO A 35 9.86 -19.64 -19.87
N GLY A 36 11.02 -19.12 -19.46
CA GLY A 36 11.97 -18.47 -20.36
C GLY A 36 11.68 -17.01 -20.70
N LEU A 37 10.55 -16.46 -20.27
CA LEU A 37 10.27 -15.04 -20.47
C LEU A 37 10.91 -14.18 -19.38
N PRO A 38 11.47 -13.02 -19.74
CA PRO A 38 11.97 -12.07 -18.73
C PRO A 38 10.82 -11.47 -17.94
N MET A 39 10.94 -11.45 -16.60
CA MET A 39 9.92 -10.89 -15.70
C MET A 39 10.32 -9.50 -15.22
N PHE A 40 9.39 -8.57 -15.29
CA PHE A 40 9.52 -7.23 -14.72
C PHE A 40 8.47 -7.05 -13.61
N LEU A 41 8.92 -6.51 -12.48
CA LEU A 41 8.03 -6.16 -11.38
C LEU A 41 7.74 -4.66 -11.42
N LEU A 42 6.44 -4.28 -11.47
CA LEU A 42 6.01 -2.89 -11.34
C LEU A 42 5.32 -2.71 -9.99
N GLY A 43 5.86 -1.81 -9.17
CA GLY A 43 5.25 -1.39 -7.91
C GLY A 43 4.75 0.05 -7.98
N HIS A 44 3.47 0.27 -7.68
CA HIS A 44 2.86 1.60 -7.64
C HIS A 44 2.45 1.98 -6.22
N SER A 45 2.74 3.22 -5.80
CA SER A 45 2.39 3.75 -4.48
C SER A 45 2.87 2.82 -3.35
N MET A 46 1.99 2.33 -2.47
CA MET A 46 2.33 1.33 -1.45
C MET A 46 2.97 0.07 -2.04
N GLY A 47 2.54 -0.36 -3.23
CA GLY A 47 3.16 -1.49 -3.95
C GLY A 47 4.62 -1.24 -4.33
N SER A 48 5.06 0.01 -4.44
CA SER A 48 6.46 0.33 -4.71
C SER A 48 7.37 0.02 -3.52
N TYR A 49 6.89 0.16 -2.30
CA TYR A 49 7.63 -0.23 -1.09
C TYR A 49 7.70 -1.75 -0.98
N LEU A 50 6.61 -2.47 -1.24
CA LEU A 50 6.60 -3.94 -1.31
C LEU A 50 7.59 -4.47 -2.36
N ALA A 51 7.63 -3.83 -3.54
CA ALA A 51 8.54 -4.20 -4.60
C ALA A 51 10.02 -3.92 -4.24
N ARG A 52 10.29 -2.87 -3.46
CA ARG A 52 11.63 -2.60 -2.92
C ARG A 52 12.06 -3.67 -1.93
N ASP A 53 11.21 -4.02 -0.97
CA ASP A 53 11.52 -5.08 0.01
C ASP A 53 11.69 -6.44 -0.68
N TYR A 54 10.87 -6.70 -1.70
CA TYR A 54 11.04 -7.88 -2.55
C TYR A 54 12.47 -7.98 -3.12
N VAL A 55 13.00 -6.90 -3.73
CA VAL A 55 14.33 -6.94 -4.36
C VAL A 55 15.47 -6.91 -3.34
N ILE A 56 15.28 -6.27 -2.18
CA ILE A 56 16.26 -6.26 -1.08
C ILE A 56 16.48 -7.68 -0.55
N GLU A 57 15.44 -8.48 -0.41
CA GLU A 57 15.53 -9.87 0.03
C GLU A 57 16.07 -10.81 -1.06
N GLY A 58 16.02 -10.42 -2.32
CA GLY A 58 16.55 -11.16 -3.46
C GLY A 58 15.74 -10.91 -4.74
N SER A 59 16.44 -10.69 -5.84
CA SER A 59 15.85 -10.27 -7.12
C SER A 59 16.30 -11.10 -8.32
N ARG A 60 16.85 -12.31 -8.09
CA ARG A 60 17.43 -13.14 -9.15
C ARG A 60 16.44 -13.60 -10.21
N ASP A 61 15.18 -13.60 -9.87
CA ASP A 61 14.03 -13.98 -10.70
C ASP A 61 13.46 -12.82 -11.51
N LEU A 62 13.99 -11.59 -11.33
CA LEU A 62 13.52 -10.41 -12.04
C LEU A 62 14.55 -9.92 -13.07
N ALA A 63 14.07 -9.61 -14.27
CA ALA A 63 14.83 -8.91 -15.30
C ALA A 63 14.88 -7.39 -15.05
N GLY A 64 13.90 -6.84 -14.32
CA GLY A 64 13.89 -5.42 -13.97
C GLY A 64 12.78 -5.04 -12.99
N LEU A 65 12.94 -3.83 -12.43
CA LEU A 65 12.02 -3.23 -11.47
C LEU A 65 11.59 -1.85 -11.95
N VAL A 66 10.28 -1.59 -11.90
CA VAL A 66 9.69 -0.27 -12.16
C VAL A 66 9.00 0.21 -10.89
N LEU A 67 9.38 1.38 -10.39
CA LEU A 67 8.77 2.03 -9.24
C LEU A 67 8.00 3.27 -9.70
N SER A 68 6.70 3.30 -9.44
CA SER A 68 5.81 4.40 -9.79
C SER A 68 5.22 5.03 -8.53
N ALA A 69 5.22 6.37 -8.46
CA ALA A 69 4.75 7.14 -7.29
C ALA A 69 5.35 6.63 -5.97
N THR A 70 6.63 6.23 -6.00
CA THR A 70 7.35 5.78 -4.82
C THR A 70 7.75 6.97 -3.94
N GLY A 71 7.70 6.77 -2.61
CA GLY A 71 8.16 7.79 -1.67
C GLY A 71 9.68 7.73 -1.44
N GLY A 72 10.24 8.89 -1.13
CA GLY A 72 11.60 9.03 -0.61
C GLY A 72 11.63 9.02 0.92
N ASP A 73 12.56 9.80 1.50
CA ASP A 73 12.64 9.99 2.94
C ASP A 73 11.36 10.66 3.47
N PRO A 74 10.60 10.01 4.35
CA PRO A 74 9.37 10.56 4.91
C PRO A 74 9.63 11.65 5.98
N GLY A 75 10.89 11.98 6.27
CA GLY A 75 11.29 12.99 7.25
C GLY A 75 10.74 12.69 8.64
N TRP A 76 10.21 13.74 9.30
CA TRP A 76 9.64 13.62 10.66
C TRP A 76 8.40 12.72 10.71
N VAL A 77 7.61 12.64 9.63
CA VAL A 77 6.43 11.76 9.55
C VAL A 77 6.84 10.29 9.66
N GLY A 78 7.98 9.91 9.09
CA GLY A 78 8.52 8.56 9.23
C GLY A 78 8.94 8.18 10.65
N LYS A 79 9.25 9.18 11.48
CA LYS A 79 9.60 8.97 12.90
C LYS A 79 8.37 8.90 13.81
N VAL A 80 7.40 9.76 13.57
CA VAL A 80 6.21 9.91 14.42
C VAL A 80 5.07 8.97 13.98
N GLY A 81 4.94 8.73 12.69
CA GLY A 81 3.88 7.91 12.11
C GLY A 81 3.73 6.52 12.73
N PRO A 82 4.80 5.71 12.85
CA PRO A 82 4.74 4.39 13.47
C PRO A 82 4.23 4.44 14.93
N VAL A 83 4.70 5.41 15.70
CA VAL A 83 4.30 5.59 17.11
C VAL A 83 2.80 5.93 17.21
N LEU A 84 2.30 6.82 16.34
CA LEU A 84 0.90 7.18 16.30
C LEU A 84 0.03 6.00 15.85
N ALA A 85 0.44 5.26 14.82
CA ALA A 85 -0.28 4.09 14.34
C ALA A 85 -0.35 3.00 15.42
N LEU A 86 0.75 2.74 16.12
CA LEU A 86 0.81 1.78 17.22
C LEU A 86 -0.08 2.21 18.40
N THR A 87 -0.08 3.50 18.73
CA THR A 87 -0.93 4.07 19.79
C THR A 87 -2.41 3.91 19.45
N GLU A 88 -2.82 4.26 18.22
CA GLU A 88 -4.19 4.05 17.73
C GLU A 88 -4.57 2.55 17.75
N ALA A 89 -3.65 1.68 17.36
CA ALA A 89 -3.90 0.23 17.38
C ALA A 89 -4.08 -0.31 18.79
N ARG A 90 -3.34 0.22 19.78
CA ARG A 90 -3.46 -0.19 21.19
C ARG A 90 -4.72 0.35 21.84
N LEU A 91 -5.09 1.61 21.58
CA LEU A 91 -6.22 2.27 22.23
C LEU A 91 -7.56 1.91 21.59
N ARG A 92 -7.61 1.76 20.28
CA ARG A 92 -8.88 1.57 19.53
C ARG A 92 -9.00 0.19 18.89
N GLY A 93 -7.95 -0.61 18.96
CA GLY A 93 -7.89 -1.95 18.39
C GLY A 93 -7.22 -2.00 17.02
N ARG A 94 -6.61 -3.15 16.71
CA ARG A 94 -5.82 -3.38 15.49
C ARG A 94 -6.65 -3.32 14.22
N ARG A 95 -7.90 -3.78 14.27
CA ARG A 95 -8.84 -3.81 13.13
C ARG A 95 -9.64 -2.52 12.97
N HIS A 96 -9.51 -1.59 13.91
CA HIS A 96 -10.15 -0.28 13.78
C HIS A 96 -9.54 0.51 12.64
N VAL A 97 -10.37 1.24 11.90
CA VAL A 97 -9.98 2.16 10.82
C VAL A 97 -9.95 3.57 11.39
N SER A 98 -8.77 4.10 11.68
CA SER A 98 -8.63 5.44 12.26
C SER A 98 -8.85 6.55 11.21
N PRO A 99 -9.89 7.39 11.36
CA PRO A 99 -10.05 8.57 10.49
C PRO A 99 -8.90 9.57 10.63
N PHE A 100 -8.27 9.61 11.80
CA PHE A 100 -7.12 10.47 12.07
C PHE A 100 -5.91 10.07 11.23
N LEU A 101 -5.50 8.79 11.26
CA LEU A 101 -4.38 8.29 10.44
C LEU A 101 -4.65 8.49 8.95
N GLN A 102 -5.87 8.21 8.50
CA GLN A 102 -6.26 8.43 7.11
C GLN A 102 -6.12 9.89 6.69
N LYS A 103 -6.59 10.83 7.53
CA LYS A 103 -6.50 12.26 7.24
C LYS A 103 -5.07 12.76 7.27
N MET A 104 -4.25 12.27 8.21
CA MET A 104 -2.85 12.66 8.35
C MET A 104 -2.03 12.27 7.10
N ILE A 105 -2.26 11.07 6.57
CA ILE A 105 -1.47 10.52 5.47
C ILE A 105 -2.04 10.96 4.11
N ASN A 106 -3.34 10.84 3.89
CA ASN A 106 -3.96 11.09 2.58
C ASN A 106 -4.45 12.54 2.42
N GLY A 107 -4.70 13.25 3.52
CA GLY A 107 -5.24 14.62 3.49
C GLY A 107 -4.40 15.62 2.69
N PRO A 108 -3.07 15.64 2.84
CA PRO A 108 -2.21 16.56 2.11
C PRO A 108 -2.27 16.40 0.58
N TYR A 109 -2.44 15.15 0.09
CA TYR A 109 -2.49 14.90 -1.36
C TYR A 109 -3.65 15.64 -2.02
N ASN A 110 -4.86 15.52 -1.49
CA ASN A 110 -6.04 16.16 -2.08
C ASN A 110 -6.08 17.67 -1.84
N ALA A 111 -5.44 18.16 -0.78
CA ALA A 111 -5.41 19.57 -0.45
C ALA A 111 -4.70 20.44 -1.52
N ALA A 112 -3.75 19.85 -2.27
CA ALA A 112 -3.03 20.51 -3.35
C ALA A 112 -3.89 20.76 -4.61
N PHE A 113 -5.07 20.13 -4.71
CA PHE A 113 -5.96 20.18 -5.88
C PHE A 113 -7.27 20.93 -5.63
N LYS A 114 -7.29 21.83 -4.64
CA LYS A 114 -8.48 22.64 -4.34
C LYS A 114 -8.82 23.64 -5.47
N PRO A 115 -10.13 23.86 -5.78
CA PRO A 115 -11.30 23.24 -5.15
C PRO A 115 -11.49 21.78 -5.59
N THR A 116 -11.75 20.88 -4.64
CA THR A 116 -11.91 19.46 -4.90
C THR A 116 -13.37 19.08 -5.07
N ARG A 117 -13.67 18.20 -6.02
CA ARG A 117 -14.99 17.60 -6.28
C ARG A 117 -15.21 16.35 -5.40
N THR A 118 -14.15 15.57 -5.24
CA THR A 118 -14.15 14.33 -4.44
C THR A 118 -13.01 14.32 -3.42
N LYS A 119 -12.89 13.24 -2.65
CA LYS A 119 -11.74 12.99 -1.76
C LYS A 119 -10.54 12.37 -2.50
N SER A 120 -10.68 12.13 -3.80
CA SER A 120 -9.74 11.35 -4.61
C SER A 120 -9.27 12.11 -5.86
N ASP A 121 -9.53 13.42 -5.98
CA ASP A 121 -9.19 14.21 -7.17
C ASP A 121 -7.67 14.29 -7.43
N TRP A 122 -6.88 14.02 -6.42
CA TRP A 122 -5.42 13.95 -6.52
C TRP A 122 -4.90 12.75 -7.35
N LEU A 123 -5.76 11.76 -7.63
CA LEU A 123 -5.38 10.54 -8.34
C LEU A 123 -5.25 10.73 -9.85
N SER A 124 -6.12 11.56 -10.45
CA SER A 124 -6.10 11.82 -11.88
C SER A 124 -6.61 13.23 -12.20
N ARG A 125 -6.13 13.78 -13.33
CA ARG A 125 -6.68 15.00 -13.93
C ARG A 125 -7.96 14.72 -14.71
N ASP A 126 -8.19 13.47 -15.08
CA ASP A 126 -9.41 13.02 -15.75
C ASP A 126 -10.47 12.70 -14.68
N PRO A 127 -11.58 13.46 -14.62
CA PRO A 127 -12.64 13.23 -13.66
C PRO A 127 -13.33 11.87 -13.82
N ASP A 128 -13.40 11.32 -15.04
CA ASP A 128 -14.02 10.02 -15.29
C ASP A 128 -13.19 8.88 -14.67
N GLU A 129 -11.87 9.00 -14.68
CA GLU A 129 -10.99 8.04 -14.00
C GLU A 129 -11.11 8.13 -12.47
N VAL A 130 -11.27 9.34 -11.94
CA VAL A 130 -11.54 9.53 -10.50
C VAL A 130 -12.89 8.90 -10.13
N ASP A 131 -13.92 9.08 -10.95
CA ASP A 131 -15.25 8.51 -10.69
C ASP A 131 -15.24 6.98 -10.76
N LYS A 132 -14.52 6.38 -11.71
CA LYS A 132 -14.30 4.93 -11.76
C LYS A 132 -13.65 4.42 -10.47
N PHE A 133 -12.59 5.10 -10.00
CA PHE A 133 -11.92 4.75 -8.74
C PHE A 133 -12.86 4.85 -7.53
N VAL A 134 -13.66 5.91 -7.46
CA VAL A 134 -14.62 6.12 -6.35
C VAL A 134 -15.75 5.10 -6.37
N ALA A 135 -16.17 4.67 -7.56
CA ALA A 135 -17.25 3.69 -7.74
C ALA A 135 -16.79 2.24 -7.51
N ASP A 136 -15.49 1.95 -7.60
CA ASP A 136 -14.96 0.60 -7.44
C ASP A 136 -14.92 0.20 -5.95
N PRO A 137 -15.67 -0.82 -5.51
CA PRO A 137 -15.67 -1.29 -4.12
C PRO A 137 -14.34 -1.91 -3.68
N LEU A 138 -13.47 -2.28 -4.64
CA LEU A 138 -12.14 -2.83 -4.39
C LEU A 138 -11.04 -1.77 -4.40
N ALA A 139 -11.38 -0.50 -4.71
CA ALA A 139 -10.46 0.63 -4.69
C ALA A 139 -10.78 1.59 -3.54
N GLY A 140 -9.80 2.39 -3.11
CA GLY A 140 -10.00 3.44 -2.11
C GLY A 140 -10.42 2.97 -0.72
N PHE A 141 -10.38 1.68 -0.43
CA PHE A 141 -10.65 1.17 0.91
C PHE A 141 -9.59 1.67 1.91
N ARG A 142 -10.01 1.83 3.15
CA ARG A 142 -9.15 2.37 4.20
C ARG A 142 -8.36 1.26 4.88
N LEU A 143 -7.10 1.55 5.16
CA LEU A 143 -6.26 0.65 5.95
C LEU A 143 -6.69 0.68 7.42
N THR A 144 -6.63 -0.49 8.05
CA THR A 144 -6.79 -0.63 9.50
C THR A 144 -5.58 -0.09 10.25
N ASN A 145 -5.71 0.13 11.55
CA ASN A 145 -4.59 0.57 12.39
C ASN A 145 -3.39 -0.38 12.29
N GLN A 146 -3.64 -1.71 12.26
CA GLN A 146 -2.55 -2.69 12.13
C GLN A 146 -1.87 -2.61 10.77
N ALA A 147 -2.62 -2.44 9.68
CA ALA A 147 -2.02 -2.29 8.36
C ALA A 147 -1.18 -1.00 8.25
N TRP A 148 -1.56 0.07 8.95
CA TRP A 148 -0.73 1.26 9.07
C TRP A 148 0.54 1.01 9.88
N VAL A 149 0.46 0.25 11.00
CA VAL A 149 1.65 -0.17 11.76
C VAL A 149 2.58 -0.97 10.86
N ASP A 150 2.05 -1.98 10.17
CA ASP A 150 2.83 -2.84 9.28
C ASP A 150 3.52 -2.06 8.16
N PHE A 151 2.80 -1.12 7.53
CA PHE A 151 3.35 -0.30 6.43
C PHE A 151 4.38 0.72 6.89
N LEU A 152 4.13 1.41 8.01
CA LEU A 152 5.01 2.47 8.50
C LEU A 152 6.26 1.92 9.22
N ASP A 153 6.23 0.67 9.67
CA ASP A 153 7.38 -0.03 10.27
C ASP A 153 8.21 -0.77 9.20
N ALA A 154 7.68 -0.93 7.97
CA ALA A 154 8.40 -1.50 6.84
C ALA A 154 9.55 -0.56 6.41
N ARG A 155 10.80 -1.04 6.43
CA ARG A 155 12.02 -0.29 6.10
C ARG A 155 12.86 -1.03 5.08
#